data_add57f8f02be0f0b614a9b6a170fecf2
#
_entry.id   add57f8f02be0f0b614a9b6a170fecf2
#
_cell.length_a   1.000
_cell.length_b   1.000
_cell.length_c   1.000
_cell.angle_alpha   90.00
_cell.angle_beta   90.00
_cell.angle_gamma   90.00
#
_symmetry.space_group_name_H-M   'P 1'
#
loop_
_entity.id
_entity.type
_entity.pdbx_description
1 polymer ?
#
loop_
_entity_poly.entity_id
_entity_poly.type
_entity_poly.pdbx_seq_one_letter_code
_entity_poly.pdbx_strand_id
1 'polypeptide(L)'
;MSTPANPEDPWARLRQFTRARIAIGRTGHAQKTASILAFGLAHAQARDAVHLALDVAALDVALRDAGLDALHVLHAHGAAADRDQYLRRPDLGRSLDAESRARLVPSPQPYDVVFVIADGLSALAAQRHAVPLLQAVLARLHDWRVGPVVVARQSRVALGDEIGERLCARQVVMLIG
;
A
#
# COMPACT_ATOMS: atom_id res chain seq x y z
N MET A 1 -0.43 1.62 25.82
CA MET A 1 -0.65 2.24 27.15
C MET A 1 -0.96 3.71 26.92
N SER A 2 -2.21 4.12 27.12
CA SER A 2 -2.63 5.52 27.01
C SER A 2 -2.17 6.27 28.26
N THR A 3 -1.35 7.31 28.10
CA THR A 3 -0.99 8.21 29.19
C THR A 3 -2.27 8.86 29.73
N PRO A 4 -2.53 8.84 31.05
CA PRO A 4 -3.71 9.49 31.60
C PRO A 4 -3.73 10.96 31.21
N ALA A 5 -4.87 11.43 30.71
CA ALA A 5 -5.05 12.82 30.31
C ALA A 5 -4.83 13.72 31.54
N ASN A 6 -3.90 14.66 31.43
CA ASN A 6 -3.78 15.74 32.43
C ASN A 6 -5.11 16.53 32.41
N PRO A 7 -5.84 16.62 33.53
CA PRO A 7 -7.15 17.30 33.56
C PRO A 7 -7.08 18.79 33.17
N GLU A 8 -5.89 19.38 33.13
CA GLU A 8 -5.66 20.76 32.72
C GLU A 8 -5.24 20.95 31.25
N ASP A 9 -5.21 19.88 30.44
CA ASP A 9 -4.80 20.01 29.03
C ASP A 9 -5.99 20.34 28.14
N PRO A 10 -6.16 21.59 27.69
CA PRO A 10 -7.29 22.01 26.87
C PRO A 10 -7.33 21.33 25.48
N TRP A 11 -6.20 20.75 25.05
CA TRP A 11 -6.06 20.09 23.75
C TRP A 11 -6.38 18.59 23.79
N ALA A 12 -6.58 18.00 24.99
CA ALA A 12 -6.83 16.58 25.15
C ALA A 12 -8.05 16.13 24.33
N ARG A 13 -9.11 16.96 24.31
CA ARG A 13 -10.34 16.69 23.53
C ARG A 13 -10.07 16.66 22.01
N LEU A 14 -9.25 17.56 21.47
CA LEU A 14 -8.95 17.60 20.05
C LEU A 14 -8.06 16.43 19.60
N ARG A 15 -7.17 15.94 20.46
CA ARG A 15 -6.32 14.78 20.16
C ARG A 15 -7.12 13.48 19.93
N GLN A 16 -8.36 13.40 20.42
CA GLN A 16 -9.22 12.24 20.18
C GLN A 16 -9.66 12.09 18.72
N PHE A 17 -9.67 13.19 17.97
CA PHE A 17 -10.13 13.22 16.57
C PHE A 17 -9.02 13.13 15.54
N THR A 18 -7.76 13.11 15.96
CA THR A 18 -6.62 13.06 15.02
C THR A 18 -5.44 12.32 15.61
N ARG A 19 -4.70 11.63 14.73
CA ARG A 19 -3.39 11.06 15.05
C ARG A 19 -2.24 12.09 14.93
N ALA A 20 -2.53 13.28 14.43
CA ALA A 20 -1.55 14.34 14.33
C ALA A 20 -1.03 14.72 15.72
N ARG A 21 0.25 15.02 15.81
CA ARG A 21 0.90 15.45 17.06
C ARG A 21 0.64 16.92 17.28
N ILE A 22 -0.60 17.25 17.68
CA ILE A 22 -1.00 18.62 18.00
C ILE A 22 -0.70 18.95 19.46
N ALA A 23 -0.42 20.22 19.73
CA ALA A 23 -0.23 20.78 21.10
C ALA A 23 0.76 19.95 21.95
N ILE A 24 1.92 19.65 21.40
CA ILE A 24 2.96 18.83 22.04
C ILE A 24 3.49 19.51 23.31
N GLY A 25 3.38 20.84 23.37
CA GLY A 25 3.92 21.67 24.46
C GLY A 25 5.43 21.85 24.36
N ARG A 26 5.95 22.75 25.21
CA ARG A 26 7.37 23.05 25.30
C ARG A 26 7.77 23.08 26.76
N THR A 27 9.06 22.88 27.02
CA THR A 27 9.69 23.11 28.31
C THR A 27 10.79 24.14 28.07
N GLY A 28 10.50 25.43 28.33
CA GLY A 28 11.35 26.54 27.88
C GLY A 28 11.40 26.57 26.34
N HIS A 29 12.60 26.57 25.77
CA HIS A 29 12.84 26.54 24.34
C HIS A 29 12.87 25.12 23.74
N ALA A 30 12.85 24.08 24.60
CA ALA A 30 12.98 22.67 24.16
C ALA A 30 11.63 21.97 24.11
N GLN A 31 11.58 20.88 23.36
CA GLN A 31 10.47 19.94 23.36
C GLN A 31 10.58 19.02 24.60
N LYS A 32 9.44 18.52 25.07
CA LYS A 32 9.42 17.52 26.14
C LYS A 32 10.12 16.23 25.69
N THR A 33 10.98 15.66 26.55
CA THR A 33 11.72 14.42 26.24
C THR A 33 10.79 13.29 25.81
N ALA A 34 9.64 13.11 26.45
CA ALA A 34 8.66 12.09 26.06
C ALA A 34 8.17 12.26 24.61
N SER A 35 8.00 13.51 24.16
CA SER A 35 7.58 13.80 22.76
C SER A 35 8.69 13.49 21.77
N ILE A 36 9.94 13.77 22.12
CA ILE A 36 11.13 13.47 21.29
C ILE A 36 11.29 11.94 21.16
N LEU A 37 11.18 11.21 22.26
CA LEU A 37 11.27 9.74 22.25
C LEU A 37 10.14 9.10 21.46
N ALA A 38 8.90 9.57 21.62
CA ALA A 38 7.75 9.09 20.85
C ALA A 38 7.91 9.38 19.35
N PHE A 39 8.50 10.53 18.99
CA PHE A 39 8.82 10.84 17.60
C PHE A 39 9.91 9.91 17.06
N GLY A 40 11.00 9.71 17.80
CA GLY A 40 12.09 8.82 17.41
C GLY A 40 11.62 7.40 17.16
N LEU A 41 10.78 6.86 18.05
CA LEU A 41 10.17 5.53 17.86
C LEU A 41 9.31 5.46 16.60
N ALA A 42 8.42 6.43 16.39
CA ALA A 42 7.57 6.43 15.20
C ALA A 42 8.36 6.60 13.90
N HIS A 43 9.44 7.38 13.94
CA HIS A 43 10.36 7.53 12.79
C HIS A 43 11.09 6.21 12.49
N ALA A 44 11.59 5.50 13.51
CA ALA A 44 12.20 4.18 13.33
C ALA A 44 11.20 3.17 12.73
N GLN A 45 9.99 3.11 13.28
CA GLN A 45 8.94 2.23 12.75
C GLN A 45 8.56 2.55 11.29
N ALA A 46 8.49 3.83 10.93
CA ALA A 46 8.22 4.24 9.55
C ALA A 46 9.38 3.85 8.61
N ARG A 47 10.62 4.00 9.05
CA ARG A 47 11.80 3.55 8.30
C ARG A 47 11.77 2.04 8.07
N ASP A 48 11.48 1.25 9.10
CA ASP A 48 11.38 -0.20 8.98
C ASP A 48 10.27 -0.60 8.00
N ALA A 49 9.11 0.05 8.07
CA ALA A 49 8.00 -0.19 7.15
C ALA A 49 8.36 0.10 5.68
N VAL A 50 9.14 1.18 5.44
CA VAL A 50 9.58 1.56 4.09
C VAL A 50 10.54 0.53 3.49
N HIS A 51 11.39 -0.09 4.29
CA HIS A 51 12.38 -1.07 3.83
C HIS A 51 11.88 -2.51 3.81
N LEU A 52 10.74 -2.80 4.45
CA LEU A 52 10.16 -4.14 4.44
C LEU A 52 9.71 -4.52 3.03
N ALA A 53 10.20 -5.67 2.55
CA ALA A 53 9.77 -6.21 1.26
C ALA A 53 8.37 -6.82 1.36
N LEU A 54 7.60 -6.75 0.28
CA LEU A 54 6.33 -7.46 0.15
C LEU A 54 6.61 -8.96 0.03
N ASP A 55 6.05 -9.74 0.94
CA ASP A 55 6.09 -11.19 0.86
C ASP A 55 5.04 -11.69 -0.14
N VAL A 56 5.47 -11.81 -1.38
CA VAL A 56 4.61 -12.22 -2.50
C VAL A 56 4.09 -13.65 -2.29
N ALA A 57 4.95 -14.55 -1.79
CA ALA A 57 4.55 -15.94 -1.58
C ALA A 57 3.45 -16.06 -0.52
N ALA A 58 3.58 -15.36 0.60
CA ALA A 58 2.55 -15.31 1.62
C ALA A 58 1.26 -14.67 1.11
N LEU A 59 1.36 -13.66 0.24
CA LEU A 59 0.19 -13.01 -0.36
C LEU A 59 -0.53 -13.95 -1.35
N ASP A 60 0.21 -14.70 -2.16
CA ASP A 60 -0.36 -15.70 -3.07
C ASP A 60 -1.10 -16.81 -2.31
N VAL A 61 -0.55 -17.25 -1.17
CA VAL A 61 -1.24 -18.20 -0.28
C VAL A 61 -2.52 -17.57 0.27
N ALA A 62 -2.44 -16.34 0.78
CA ALA A 62 -3.61 -15.66 1.35
C ALA A 62 -4.73 -15.42 0.31
N LEU A 63 -4.38 -15.08 -0.94
CA LEU A 63 -5.34 -14.94 -2.04
C LEU A 63 -6.04 -16.27 -2.36
N ARG A 64 -5.28 -17.36 -2.39
CA ARG A 64 -5.82 -18.72 -2.61
C ARG A 64 -6.72 -19.16 -1.48
N ASP A 65 -6.30 -19.01 -0.23
CA ASP A 65 -7.08 -19.37 0.96
C ASP A 65 -8.37 -18.54 1.07
N ALA A 66 -8.37 -17.34 0.50
CA ALA A 66 -9.54 -16.49 0.37
C ALA A 66 -10.49 -16.88 -0.78
N GLY A 67 -10.16 -17.92 -1.56
CA GLY A 67 -10.96 -18.33 -2.74
C GLY A 67 -10.85 -17.39 -3.93
N LEU A 68 -9.78 -16.58 -4.01
CA LEU A 68 -9.58 -15.57 -5.05
C LEU A 68 -8.64 -16.05 -6.18
N ASP A 69 -8.21 -17.31 -6.15
CA ASP A 69 -7.38 -17.96 -7.18
C ASP A 69 -8.05 -18.00 -8.55
N ALA A 70 -9.39 -18.05 -8.59
CA ALA A 70 -10.17 -17.98 -9.82
C ALA A 70 -9.95 -16.67 -10.64
N LEU A 71 -9.47 -15.60 -10.00
CA LEU A 71 -9.17 -14.33 -10.65
C LEU A 71 -7.81 -14.30 -11.36
N HIS A 72 -7.05 -15.37 -11.34
CA HIS A 72 -5.67 -15.43 -11.82
C HIS A 72 -4.77 -14.34 -11.21
N VAL A 73 -3.73 -14.74 -10.52
CA VAL A 73 -2.76 -13.79 -9.93
C VAL A 73 -1.61 -13.60 -10.90
N LEU A 74 -1.35 -12.35 -11.27
CA LEU A 74 -0.22 -11.95 -12.10
C LEU A 74 0.80 -11.20 -11.25
N HIS A 75 2.07 -11.39 -11.52
CA HIS A 75 3.14 -10.69 -10.83
C HIS A 75 3.78 -9.65 -11.73
N ALA A 76 3.96 -8.44 -11.20
CA ALA A 76 4.60 -7.33 -11.89
C ALA A 76 5.69 -6.69 -11.02
N HIS A 77 6.60 -6.00 -11.67
CA HIS A 77 7.69 -5.28 -11.03
C HIS A 77 7.88 -3.92 -11.67
N GLY A 78 8.10 -2.89 -10.86
CA GLY A 78 8.53 -1.59 -11.34
C GLY A 78 9.93 -1.66 -11.95
N ALA A 79 10.30 -0.68 -12.76
CA ALA A 79 11.60 -0.63 -13.43
C ALA A 79 12.78 -0.40 -12.47
N ALA A 80 12.54 -0.10 -11.18
CA ALA A 80 13.59 -0.01 -10.18
C ALA A 80 14.13 -1.40 -9.83
N ALA A 81 15.45 -1.58 -9.93
CA ALA A 81 16.09 -2.86 -9.70
C ALA A 81 16.02 -3.32 -8.23
N ASP A 82 16.05 -2.38 -7.31
CA ASP A 82 16.04 -2.64 -5.87
C ASP A 82 15.30 -1.54 -5.09
N ARG A 83 15.15 -1.74 -3.78
CA ARG A 83 14.44 -0.81 -2.90
C ARG A 83 15.13 0.55 -2.78
N ASP A 84 16.43 0.58 -2.79
CA ASP A 84 17.21 1.83 -2.69
C ASP A 84 17.03 2.68 -3.95
N GLN A 85 17.04 2.05 -5.10
CA GLN A 85 16.76 2.72 -6.37
C GLN A 85 15.31 3.21 -6.44
N TYR A 86 14.34 2.40 -6.02
CA TYR A 86 12.93 2.79 -5.95
C TYR A 86 12.70 4.04 -5.08
N LEU A 87 13.38 4.14 -3.94
CA LEU A 87 13.24 5.28 -3.03
C LEU A 87 13.85 6.56 -3.62
N ARG A 88 15.00 6.43 -4.32
CA ARG A 88 15.72 7.57 -4.90
C ARG A 88 15.25 7.97 -6.30
N ARG A 89 14.63 7.06 -7.04
CA ARG A 89 14.16 7.24 -8.42
C ARG A 89 12.67 6.93 -8.53
N PRO A 90 11.81 7.90 -8.13
CA PRO A 90 10.35 7.69 -8.16
C PRO A 90 9.79 7.41 -9.56
N ASP A 91 10.47 7.88 -10.59
CA ASP A 91 10.14 7.64 -11.99
C ASP A 91 10.17 6.15 -12.35
N LEU A 92 11.15 5.39 -11.83
CA LEU A 92 11.26 3.96 -12.08
C LEU A 92 10.15 3.13 -11.41
N GLY A 93 9.60 3.60 -10.31
CA GLY A 93 8.44 2.98 -9.68
C GLY A 93 7.11 3.26 -10.39
N ARG A 94 7.10 4.12 -11.40
CA ARG A 94 5.92 4.48 -12.20
C ARG A 94 5.84 3.74 -13.52
N SER A 95 6.86 2.97 -13.87
CA SER A 95 6.94 2.22 -15.11
C SER A 95 7.24 0.75 -14.82
N LEU A 96 6.66 -0.14 -15.58
CA LEU A 96 6.94 -1.57 -15.51
C LEU A 96 8.36 -1.89 -16.00
N ASP A 97 8.97 -2.94 -15.48
CA ASP A 97 10.14 -3.53 -16.11
C ASP A 97 9.77 -4.24 -17.43
N ALA A 98 10.77 -4.61 -18.21
CA ALA A 98 10.56 -5.22 -19.53
C ALA A 98 9.88 -6.59 -19.45
N GLU A 99 10.21 -7.36 -18.43
CA GLU A 99 9.63 -8.71 -18.24
C GLU A 99 8.16 -8.64 -17.86
N SER A 100 7.80 -7.76 -16.94
CA SER A 100 6.40 -7.53 -16.57
C SER A 100 5.58 -7.01 -17.74
N ARG A 101 6.15 -6.12 -18.55
CA ARG A 101 5.52 -5.66 -19.79
C ARG A 101 5.21 -6.80 -20.75
N ALA A 102 6.10 -7.76 -20.89
CA ALA A 102 5.89 -8.90 -21.78
C ALA A 102 4.82 -9.88 -21.24
N ARG A 103 4.70 -10.00 -19.92
CA ARG A 103 3.74 -10.91 -19.27
C ARG A 103 2.31 -10.38 -19.22
N LEU A 104 2.14 -9.07 -19.14
CA LEU A 104 0.81 -8.44 -19.10
C LEU A 104 0.24 -8.35 -20.51
N VAL A 105 -0.49 -9.41 -20.91
CA VAL A 105 -1.07 -9.54 -22.24
C VAL A 105 -2.48 -8.97 -22.25
N PRO A 106 -2.86 -8.19 -23.30
CA PRO A 106 -4.19 -7.62 -23.42
C PRO A 106 -5.27 -8.69 -23.48
N SER A 107 -6.40 -8.45 -22.82
CA SER A 107 -7.59 -9.28 -22.97
C SER A 107 -8.34 -8.92 -24.26
N PRO A 108 -8.91 -9.90 -24.99
CA PRO A 108 -9.74 -9.63 -26.15
C PRO A 108 -10.98 -8.77 -25.85
N GLN A 109 -11.44 -8.83 -24.62
CA GLN A 109 -12.54 -8.00 -24.13
C GLN A 109 -12.02 -7.17 -22.93
N PRO A 110 -12.36 -5.88 -22.84
CA PRO A 110 -11.91 -5.05 -21.73
C PRO A 110 -12.47 -5.54 -20.38
N TYR A 111 -11.64 -5.48 -19.35
CA TYR A 111 -12.10 -5.66 -17.98
C TYR A 111 -12.76 -4.37 -17.47
N ASP A 112 -13.80 -4.51 -16.65
CA ASP A 112 -14.38 -3.35 -15.99
C ASP A 112 -13.46 -2.82 -14.89
N VAL A 113 -12.81 -3.73 -14.17
CA VAL A 113 -11.83 -3.38 -13.13
C VAL A 113 -10.70 -4.41 -13.03
N VAL A 114 -9.50 -3.90 -12.75
CA VAL A 114 -8.32 -4.68 -12.34
C VAL A 114 -7.87 -4.18 -10.97
N PHE A 115 -7.57 -5.10 -10.07
CA PHE A 115 -7.01 -4.79 -8.76
C PHE A 115 -5.51 -5.02 -8.75
N VAL A 116 -4.78 -4.04 -8.24
CA VAL A 116 -3.32 -4.12 -8.09
C VAL A 116 -2.96 -4.00 -6.62
N ILE A 117 -2.32 -5.03 -6.07
CA ILE A 117 -1.79 -5.04 -4.71
C ILE A 117 -0.31 -4.67 -4.80
N ALA A 118 0.08 -3.57 -4.19
CA ALA A 118 1.41 -3.01 -4.36
C ALA A 118 2.10 -2.69 -3.02
N ASP A 119 3.42 -2.85 -3.01
CA ASP A 119 4.23 -2.59 -1.81
C ASP A 119 4.24 -1.11 -1.38
N GLY A 120 4.24 -0.18 -2.32
CA GLY A 120 4.26 1.25 -2.02
C GLY A 120 5.39 1.65 -1.07
N LEU A 121 5.05 2.39 -0.02
CA LEU A 121 5.95 2.74 1.08
C LEU A 121 5.70 1.90 2.35
N SER A 122 4.71 1.00 2.33
CA SER A 122 4.41 0.09 3.42
C SER A 122 3.86 -1.25 2.92
N ALA A 123 4.75 -2.15 2.56
CA ALA A 123 4.39 -3.50 2.15
C ALA A 123 3.52 -4.22 3.20
N LEU A 124 3.77 -3.95 4.50
CA LEU A 124 3.01 -4.54 5.61
C LEU A 124 1.53 -4.13 5.58
N ALA A 125 1.21 -2.90 5.19
CA ALA A 125 -0.17 -2.44 5.09
C ALA A 125 -0.92 -3.19 3.96
N ALA A 126 -0.29 -3.29 2.78
CA ALA A 126 -0.83 -4.05 1.66
C ALA A 126 -1.03 -5.53 2.03
N GLN A 127 -0.02 -6.16 2.64
CA GLN A 127 -0.06 -7.57 3.01
C GLN A 127 -1.15 -7.91 4.03
N ARG A 128 -1.40 -7.02 4.99
CA ARG A 128 -2.41 -7.25 6.03
C ARG A 128 -3.84 -6.98 5.59
N HIS A 129 -4.03 -6.02 4.69
CA HIS A 129 -5.35 -5.45 4.45
C HIS A 129 -5.87 -5.66 3.03
N ALA A 130 -5.02 -5.96 2.05
CA ALA A 130 -5.45 -6.06 0.65
C ALA A 130 -6.43 -7.21 0.43
N VAL A 131 -6.13 -8.41 0.92
CA VAL A 131 -6.97 -9.60 0.70
C VAL A 131 -8.34 -9.48 1.36
N PRO A 132 -8.47 -9.12 2.65
CA PRO A 132 -9.78 -8.91 3.27
C PRO A 132 -10.60 -7.81 2.60
N LEU A 133 -9.95 -6.72 2.17
CA LEU A 133 -10.62 -5.64 1.45
C LEU A 133 -11.12 -6.13 0.09
N LEU A 134 -10.28 -6.86 -0.65
CA LEU A 134 -10.64 -7.40 -1.96
C LEU A 134 -11.83 -8.35 -1.88
N GLN A 135 -11.87 -9.26 -0.90
CA GLN A 135 -13.03 -10.12 -0.67
C GLN A 135 -14.31 -9.30 -0.43
N ALA A 136 -14.25 -8.29 0.44
CA ALA A 136 -15.40 -7.46 0.77
C ALA A 136 -15.90 -6.62 -0.43
N VAL A 137 -15.00 -6.18 -1.31
CA VAL A 137 -15.35 -5.43 -2.52
C VAL A 137 -15.93 -6.35 -3.58
N LEU A 138 -15.29 -7.48 -3.87
CA LEU A 138 -15.74 -8.43 -4.88
C LEU A 138 -17.15 -8.95 -4.60
N ALA A 139 -17.51 -9.16 -3.34
CA ALA A 139 -18.86 -9.52 -2.93
C ALA A 139 -19.94 -8.49 -3.34
N ARG A 140 -19.57 -7.32 -3.82
CA ARG A 140 -20.45 -6.23 -4.27
C ARG A 140 -20.41 -5.96 -5.77
N LEU A 141 -19.50 -6.60 -6.49
CA LEU A 141 -19.27 -6.38 -7.93
C LEU A 141 -19.92 -7.50 -8.77
N HIS A 142 -21.23 -7.74 -8.57
CA HIS A 142 -21.93 -8.90 -9.14
C HIS A 142 -21.92 -8.96 -10.67
N ASP A 143 -22.00 -7.82 -11.35
CA ASP A 143 -22.11 -7.75 -12.82
C ASP A 143 -20.84 -7.21 -13.47
N TRP A 144 -19.75 -7.10 -12.72
CA TRP A 144 -18.50 -6.57 -13.21
C TRP A 144 -17.61 -7.68 -13.74
N ARG A 145 -17.05 -7.43 -14.92
CA ARG A 145 -15.98 -8.28 -15.45
C ARG A 145 -14.66 -7.90 -14.76
N VAL A 146 -14.41 -8.56 -13.66
CA VAL A 146 -13.18 -8.37 -12.87
C VAL A 146 -12.02 -9.06 -13.58
N GLY A 147 -10.92 -8.34 -13.79
CA GLY A 147 -9.69 -8.89 -14.37
C GLY A 147 -8.81 -9.60 -13.33
N PRO A 148 -7.61 -10.02 -13.76
CA PRO A 148 -6.65 -10.65 -12.86
C PRO A 148 -6.26 -9.72 -11.72
N VAL A 149 -5.91 -10.31 -10.56
CA VAL A 149 -5.25 -9.56 -9.47
C VAL A 149 -3.77 -9.46 -9.82
N VAL A 150 -3.24 -8.23 -9.81
CA VAL A 150 -1.81 -8.00 -10.07
C VAL A 150 -1.10 -7.71 -8.76
N VAL A 151 -0.10 -8.50 -8.40
CA VAL A 151 0.79 -8.24 -7.28
C VAL A 151 2.04 -7.55 -7.80
N ALA A 152 2.22 -6.28 -7.43
CA ALA A 152 3.28 -5.42 -7.97
C ALA A 152 4.31 -5.04 -6.90
N ARG A 153 5.59 -5.26 -7.20
CA ARG A 153 6.73 -4.83 -6.38
C ARG A 153 7.38 -3.58 -6.94
N GLN A 154 8.04 -2.82 -6.08
CA GLN A 154 8.68 -1.54 -6.42
C GLN A 154 7.72 -0.61 -7.18
N SER A 155 6.47 -0.57 -6.71
CA SER A 155 5.36 0.08 -7.40
C SER A 155 4.97 1.41 -6.74
N ARG A 156 4.79 2.43 -7.56
CA ARG A 156 4.09 3.68 -7.23
C ARG A 156 2.68 3.61 -7.79
N VAL A 157 1.79 4.48 -7.29
CA VAL A 157 0.38 4.51 -7.73
C VAL A 157 0.26 4.56 -9.27
N ALA A 158 1.07 5.39 -9.93
CA ALA A 158 1.04 5.56 -11.39
C ALA A 158 1.46 4.31 -12.19
N LEU A 159 2.04 3.28 -11.55
CA LEU A 159 2.27 2.00 -12.23
C LEU A 159 0.94 1.33 -12.63
N GLY A 160 -0.12 1.63 -11.88
CA GLY A 160 -1.47 1.15 -12.19
C GLY A 160 -1.98 1.58 -13.55
N ASP A 161 -1.60 2.76 -14.01
CA ASP A 161 -2.02 3.28 -15.33
C ASP A 161 -1.46 2.40 -16.45
N GLU A 162 -0.16 2.06 -16.41
CA GLU A 162 0.47 1.17 -17.40
C GLU A 162 -0.08 -0.26 -17.32
N ILE A 163 -0.35 -0.78 -16.11
CA ILE A 163 -0.98 -2.10 -15.92
C ILE A 163 -2.39 -2.11 -16.53
N GLY A 164 -3.18 -1.09 -16.26
CA GLY A 164 -4.56 -0.97 -16.77
C GLY A 164 -4.60 -0.89 -18.29
N GLU A 165 -3.75 -0.09 -18.89
CA GLU A 165 -3.63 0.03 -20.35
C GLU A 165 -3.29 -1.32 -20.97
N ARG A 166 -2.29 -2.02 -20.43
CA ARG A 166 -1.87 -3.32 -20.96
C ARG A 166 -2.91 -4.41 -20.84
N LEU A 167 -3.66 -4.43 -19.75
CA LEU A 167 -4.73 -5.41 -19.53
C LEU A 167 -6.07 -5.01 -20.16
N CYS A 168 -6.15 -3.87 -20.84
CA CYS A 168 -7.40 -3.32 -21.38
C CYS A 168 -8.46 -3.13 -20.28
N ALA A 169 -8.09 -2.61 -19.12
CA ALA A 169 -9.01 -2.35 -18.02
C ALA A 169 -9.60 -0.95 -18.12
N ARG A 170 -10.91 -0.82 -17.87
CA ARG A 170 -11.60 0.48 -17.79
C ARG A 170 -11.25 1.23 -16.52
N GLN A 171 -11.01 0.49 -15.45
CA GLN A 171 -10.64 1.02 -14.14
C GLN A 171 -9.53 0.17 -13.51
N VAL A 172 -8.64 0.83 -12.77
CA VAL A 172 -7.63 0.16 -11.95
C VAL A 172 -7.77 0.64 -10.52
N VAL A 173 -7.81 -0.29 -9.60
CA VAL A 173 -7.83 -0.03 -8.16
C VAL A 173 -6.49 -0.43 -7.56
N MET A 174 -5.74 0.57 -7.10
CA MET A 174 -4.45 0.36 -6.44
C MET A 174 -4.64 0.17 -4.94
N LEU A 175 -4.35 -1.04 -4.44
CA LEU A 175 -4.28 -1.38 -3.02
C LEU A 175 -2.81 -1.26 -2.60
N ILE A 176 -2.42 -0.08 -2.18
CA ILE A 176 -1.01 0.29 -1.96
C ILE A 176 -0.81 0.86 -0.56
N GLY A 177 0.31 0.53 0.06
CA GLY A 177 0.66 0.97 1.42
C GLY A 177 1.61 2.16 1.49
#